data_cd08ef3cedbc43a06f4a0412676c1ed2
#
_entry.id   cd08ef3cedbc43a06f4a0412676c1ed2
#
_cell.length_a   1.000
_cell.length_b   1.000
_cell.length_c   1.000
_cell.angle_alpha   90.00
_cell.angle_beta   90.00
_cell.angle_gamma   90.00
#
_symmetry.space_group_name_H-M   'P 1'
#
loop_
_entity.id
_entity.type
_entity.pdbx_description
1 polymer ?
#
loop_
_entity_poly.entity_id
_entity_poly.type
_entity_poly.pdbx_seq_one_letter_code
_entity_poly.pdbx_strand_id
1 'polypeptide(L)'
;MERPELVRGSPVYAKFVERINRFVVRCHSEDIGEIDAFMANPGRLGELLIPGADIVLERSDKSTTRKTLYSAAGVYSDDTLIGLNTHHTNRIASYLLKNKLVPGLEQVDVVDSEVIHKRSRFDFLVSEEGIPLFLEVKSVSLSGNGIAMFPDAVTERGRRHLKELADLSSPDKTNIILFVVQGSGNDLFMPDYHTDLEFSRTIVEERGRLRIIPVGVKWDRSLRLSNCVRLLTIPWDFINGRIRDTGAYLLSLRIPKQQHVDVGSLGTVSLRPGYYLYVGSGMNGLSGRISRHMHLRKNLHWHVDFLRQFADKVTAYAIRTPQHIESDLAISVGNILEPVIPGFGASDSALETHLFYSQTDPYISKPFQLLIERFRFIRP
;
A
#
# COMPACT_ATOMS: atom_id res chain seq x y z
N MET A 1 20.20 21.87 -11.66
CA MET A 1 18.95 21.26 -12.21
C MET A 1 17.78 21.92 -11.49
N GLU A 2 16.71 22.28 -12.23
CA GLU A 2 15.50 22.84 -11.61
C GLU A 2 14.83 21.86 -10.66
N ARG A 3 14.22 22.39 -9.59
CA ARG A 3 13.47 21.57 -8.62
C ARG A 3 12.30 20.87 -9.31
N PRO A 4 12.08 19.57 -9.10
CA PRO A 4 10.93 18.89 -9.66
C PRO A 4 9.61 19.54 -9.22
N GLU A 5 8.71 19.69 -10.18
CA GLU A 5 7.34 20.11 -9.95
C GLU A 5 6.43 18.88 -9.95
N LEU A 6 5.43 18.89 -9.08
CA LEU A 6 4.42 17.83 -9.01
C LEU A 6 3.50 17.87 -10.24
N VAL A 7 3.22 19.08 -10.71
CA VAL A 7 2.35 19.38 -11.87
C VAL A 7 3.09 20.31 -12.82
N ARG A 8 3.05 20.00 -14.11
CA ARG A 8 3.50 20.92 -15.17
C ARG A 8 2.34 21.81 -15.60
N GLY A 9 2.54 23.11 -15.55
CA GLY A 9 1.50 24.10 -15.86
C GLY A 9 0.53 24.35 -14.71
N SER A 10 -0.72 24.67 -15.02
CA SER A 10 -1.73 25.02 -14.01
C SER A 10 -2.34 23.76 -13.38
N PRO A 11 -2.27 23.57 -12.05
CA PRO A 11 -2.92 22.46 -11.39
C PRO A 11 -4.45 22.61 -11.43
N VAL A 12 -5.15 21.47 -11.45
CA VAL A 12 -6.60 21.42 -11.24
C VAL A 12 -6.84 20.78 -9.88
N TYR A 13 -7.55 21.48 -9.01
CA TYR A 13 -7.96 20.97 -7.71
C TYR A 13 -9.35 20.33 -7.83
N ALA A 14 -9.50 19.17 -7.23
CA ALA A 14 -10.73 18.41 -7.29
C ALA A 14 -10.92 17.56 -6.01
N LYS A 15 -12.12 17.03 -5.81
CA LYS A 15 -12.41 16.02 -4.80
C LYS A 15 -12.39 14.64 -5.44
N PHE A 16 -11.71 13.69 -4.81
CA PHE A 16 -11.77 12.29 -5.21
C PHE A 16 -13.19 11.74 -4.98
N VAL A 17 -13.75 11.06 -5.97
CA VAL A 17 -15.08 10.43 -5.91
C VAL A 17 -14.94 8.92 -5.76
N GLU A 18 -14.33 8.27 -6.74
CA GLU A 18 -14.17 6.81 -6.76
C GLU A 18 -12.97 6.35 -7.59
N ARG A 19 -12.50 5.15 -7.35
CA ARG A 19 -11.52 4.48 -8.20
C ARG A 19 -12.24 3.52 -9.14
N ILE A 20 -12.40 3.92 -10.40
CA ILE A 20 -13.11 3.16 -11.44
C ILE A 20 -12.39 1.83 -11.72
N ASN A 21 -11.05 1.89 -11.81
CA ASN A 21 -10.20 0.72 -11.96
C ASN A 21 -8.77 1.04 -11.47
N ARG A 22 -7.85 0.09 -11.64
CA ARG A 22 -6.46 0.23 -11.16
C ARG A 22 -5.75 1.51 -11.67
N PHE A 23 -6.14 2.03 -12.84
CA PHE A 23 -5.46 3.11 -13.53
C PHE A 23 -6.31 4.35 -13.78
N VAL A 24 -7.56 4.37 -13.32
CA VAL A 24 -8.47 5.50 -13.52
C VAL A 24 -9.20 5.82 -12.22
N VAL A 25 -9.17 7.09 -11.86
CA VAL A 25 -9.93 7.66 -10.75
C VAL A 25 -10.92 8.68 -11.28
N ARG A 26 -12.10 8.76 -10.65
CA ARG A 26 -13.08 9.80 -10.87
C ARG A 26 -12.96 10.87 -9.81
N CYS A 27 -12.96 12.10 -10.24
CA CYS A 27 -12.87 13.28 -9.39
C CYS A 27 -13.95 14.28 -9.76
N HIS A 28 -14.28 15.19 -8.86
CA HIS A 28 -15.19 16.31 -9.12
C HIS A 28 -14.48 17.64 -8.82
N SER A 29 -14.40 18.52 -9.81
CA SER A 29 -13.91 19.90 -9.68
C SER A 29 -15.07 20.86 -9.76
N GLU A 30 -15.07 21.91 -8.93
CA GLU A 30 -16.11 22.95 -8.96
C GLU A 30 -16.16 23.69 -10.31
N ASP A 31 -14.99 23.89 -10.95
CA ASP A 31 -14.88 24.63 -12.20
C ASP A 31 -15.17 23.78 -13.45
N ILE A 32 -14.94 22.47 -13.41
CA ILE A 32 -14.93 21.59 -14.59
C ILE A 32 -16.04 20.54 -14.52
N GLY A 33 -16.51 20.18 -13.32
CA GLY A 33 -17.42 19.07 -13.08
C GLY A 33 -16.69 17.73 -12.91
N GLU A 34 -17.29 16.64 -13.40
CA GLU A 34 -16.70 15.29 -13.31
C GLU A 34 -15.48 15.11 -14.24
N ILE A 35 -14.43 14.55 -13.71
CA ILE A 35 -13.14 14.33 -14.39
C ILE A 35 -12.69 12.90 -14.15
N ASP A 36 -12.50 12.13 -15.22
CA ASP A 36 -11.77 10.87 -15.15
C ASP A 36 -10.27 11.13 -15.40
N ALA A 37 -9.43 10.81 -14.40
CA ALA A 37 -8.00 11.04 -14.43
C ALA A 37 -7.20 9.73 -14.39
N PHE A 38 -6.09 9.69 -15.13
CA PHE A 38 -5.16 8.57 -15.10
C PHE A 38 -4.42 8.52 -13.76
N MET A 39 -4.35 7.33 -13.17
CA MET A 39 -3.62 7.04 -11.95
C MET A 39 -2.37 6.21 -12.28
N ALA A 40 -1.20 6.81 -12.22
CA ALA A 40 0.07 6.13 -12.50
C ALA A 40 0.52 5.19 -11.36
N ASN A 41 -0.11 5.29 -10.18
CA ASN A 41 0.23 4.46 -9.03
C ASN A 41 -0.65 3.20 -8.99
N PRO A 42 -0.06 1.99 -9.13
CA PRO A 42 -0.80 0.74 -9.08
C PRO A 42 -1.14 0.26 -7.66
N GLY A 43 -0.65 0.95 -6.61
CA GLY A 43 -0.92 0.65 -5.21
C GLY A 43 -2.40 0.72 -4.86
N ARG A 44 -2.76 0.20 -3.69
CA ARG A 44 -4.16 0.22 -3.21
C ARG A 44 -4.60 1.63 -2.83
N LEU A 45 -3.73 2.38 -2.15
CA LEU A 45 -3.93 3.78 -1.74
C LEU A 45 -5.24 3.99 -0.95
N GLY A 46 -5.67 3.00 -0.20
CA GLY A 46 -6.96 3.05 0.50
C GLY A 46 -7.02 4.12 1.58
N GLU A 47 -5.91 4.37 2.24
CA GLU A 47 -5.74 5.40 3.26
C GLU A 47 -5.77 6.82 2.67
N LEU A 48 -5.46 6.96 1.38
CA LEU A 48 -5.38 8.24 0.67
C LEU A 48 -6.62 8.54 -0.18
N LEU A 49 -7.14 7.52 -0.87
CA LEU A 49 -8.25 7.65 -1.82
C LEU A 49 -9.60 7.38 -1.15
N ILE A 50 -9.94 8.23 -0.19
CA ILE A 50 -11.25 8.23 0.49
C ILE A 50 -12.14 9.24 -0.23
N PRO A 51 -13.43 8.93 -0.55
CA PRO A 51 -14.34 9.87 -1.18
C PRO A 51 -14.38 11.22 -0.45
N GLY A 52 -14.19 12.31 -1.20
CA GLY A 52 -14.06 13.66 -0.67
C GLY A 52 -12.64 14.13 -0.41
N ALA A 53 -11.61 13.27 -0.52
CA ALA A 53 -10.22 13.67 -0.37
C ALA A 53 -9.83 14.72 -1.43
N ASP A 54 -9.03 15.72 -1.03
CA ASP A 54 -8.50 16.74 -1.91
C ASP A 54 -7.41 16.17 -2.80
N ILE A 55 -7.62 16.21 -4.12
CA ILE A 55 -6.71 15.66 -5.12
C ILE A 55 -6.24 16.77 -6.08
N VAL A 56 -4.96 16.71 -6.44
CA VAL A 56 -4.34 17.60 -7.42
C VAL A 56 -4.19 16.84 -8.73
N LEU A 57 -4.74 17.39 -9.80
CA LEU A 57 -4.69 16.84 -11.14
C LEU A 57 -3.77 17.67 -12.04
N GLU A 58 -3.02 16.98 -12.88
CA GLU A 58 -2.20 17.54 -13.95
C GLU A 58 -2.92 17.36 -15.28
N ARG A 59 -3.07 18.43 -16.05
CA ARG A 59 -3.58 18.32 -17.42
C ARG A 59 -2.51 17.75 -18.32
N SER A 60 -2.82 16.65 -19.01
CA SER A 60 -1.91 16.02 -19.97
C SER A 60 -1.76 16.89 -21.23
N ASP A 61 -0.56 16.90 -21.81
CA ASP A 61 -0.34 17.54 -23.10
C ASP A 61 -1.20 16.90 -24.20
N LYS A 62 -1.71 17.70 -25.13
CA LYS A 62 -2.58 17.27 -26.24
C LYS A 62 -1.97 16.21 -27.18
N SER A 63 -0.66 15.95 -27.05
CA SER A 63 0.08 14.97 -27.86
C SER A 63 -0.03 13.52 -27.37
N THR A 64 -0.69 13.28 -26.23
CA THR A 64 -0.80 11.92 -25.69
C THR A 64 -1.99 11.17 -26.31
N THR A 65 -1.77 9.91 -26.69
CA THR A 65 -2.81 8.96 -27.17
C THR A 65 -3.74 8.45 -26.06
N ARG A 66 -3.66 9.03 -24.84
CA ARG A 66 -4.43 8.61 -23.67
C ARG A 66 -5.89 9.04 -23.78
N LYS A 67 -6.79 8.17 -23.30
CA LYS A 67 -8.24 8.46 -23.22
C LYS A 67 -8.59 9.54 -22.18
N THR A 68 -7.74 9.73 -21.16
CA THR A 68 -7.95 10.71 -20.08
C THR A 68 -7.08 11.96 -20.33
N LEU A 69 -7.71 13.15 -20.23
CA LEU A 69 -7.03 14.44 -20.37
C LEU A 69 -6.27 14.86 -19.12
N TYR A 70 -6.48 14.19 -18.01
CA TYR A 70 -5.89 14.50 -16.70
C TYR A 70 -5.16 13.30 -16.13
N SER A 71 -4.18 13.55 -15.27
CA SER A 71 -3.48 12.57 -14.44
C SER A 71 -3.53 12.99 -12.99
N ALA A 72 -3.74 12.05 -12.07
CA ALA A 72 -3.66 12.29 -10.64
C ALA A 72 -2.19 12.50 -10.25
N ALA A 73 -1.86 13.70 -9.85
CA ALA A 73 -0.50 14.11 -9.49
C ALA A 73 -0.23 13.95 -8.00
N GLY A 74 -1.18 14.34 -7.15
CA GLY A 74 -1.05 14.24 -5.70
C GLY A 74 -2.40 14.24 -5.00
N VAL A 75 -2.41 13.85 -3.73
CA VAL A 75 -3.56 13.86 -2.85
C VAL A 75 -3.15 14.44 -1.50
N TYR A 76 -4.04 15.19 -0.88
CA TYR A 76 -3.83 15.66 0.49
C TYR A 76 -4.30 14.61 1.48
N SER A 77 -3.41 14.24 2.39
CA SER A 77 -3.73 13.51 3.63
C SER A 77 -3.53 14.47 4.78
N ASP A 78 -4.62 14.89 5.39
CA ASP A 78 -4.66 16.06 6.27
C ASP A 78 -3.95 17.26 5.59
N ASP A 79 -2.94 17.90 6.20
CA ASP A 79 -2.20 19.02 5.63
C ASP A 79 -0.99 18.60 4.77
N THR A 80 -0.79 17.31 4.53
CA THR A 80 0.38 16.80 3.81
C THR A 80 0.02 16.40 2.39
N LEU A 81 0.71 16.98 1.41
CA LEU A 81 0.58 16.60 0.00
C LEU A 81 1.44 15.37 -0.30
N ILE A 82 0.79 14.30 -0.72
CA ILE A 82 1.40 13.02 -1.10
C ILE A 82 1.44 12.91 -2.63
N GLY A 83 2.64 12.78 -3.21
CA GLY A 83 2.79 12.57 -4.65
C GLY A 83 2.28 11.18 -5.07
N LEU A 84 1.39 11.15 -6.06
CA LEU A 84 0.78 9.91 -6.56
C LEU A 84 1.44 9.38 -7.83
N ASN A 85 2.06 10.25 -8.64
CA ASN A 85 2.61 9.87 -9.94
C ASN A 85 3.97 9.17 -9.79
N THR A 86 3.97 7.84 -9.81
CA THR A 86 5.20 7.03 -9.68
C THR A 86 6.18 7.22 -10.82
N HIS A 87 5.74 7.70 -12.01
CA HIS A 87 6.65 8.01 -13.12
C HIS A 87 7.57 9.21 -12.82
N HIS A 88 7.21 10.07 -11.87
CA HIS A 88 8.03 11.20 -11.45
C HIS A 88 9.15 10.80 -10.46
N THR A 89 9.10 9.58 -9.88
CA THR A 89 10.01 9.18 -8.80
C THR A 89 11.47 9.16 -9.27
N ASN A 90 11.77 8.69 -10.49
CA ASN A 90 13.13 8.70 -11.02
C ASN A 90 13.65 10.13 -11.26
N ARG A 91 12.78 11.07 -11.65
CA ARG A 91 13.14 12.50 -11.77
C ARG A 91 13.45 13.11 -10.40
N ILE A 92 12.65 12.75 -9.38
CA ILE A 92 12.91 13.14 -7.99
C ILE A 92 14.25 12.59 -7.52
N ALA A 93 14.48 11.29 -7.66
CA ALA A 93 15.72 10.63 -7.27
C ALA A 93 16.94 11.23 -7.99
N SER A 94 16.86 11.46 -9.32
CA SER A 94 17.92 12.13 -10.09
C SER A 94 18.23 13.52 -9.56
N TYR A 95 17.20 14.32 -9.24
CA TYR A 95 17.39 15.64 -8.64
C TYR A 95 18.09 15.55 -7.28
N LEU A 96 17.62 14.67 -6.41
CA LEU A 96 18.16 14.51 -5.06
C LEU A 96 19.63 14.07 -5.10
N LEU A 97 19.98 13.07 -5.93
CA LEU A 97 21.34 12.56 -6.08
C LEU A 97 22.27 13.63 -6.65
N LYS A 98 21.89 14.29 -7.76
CA LYS A 98 22.73 15.33 -8.42
C LYS A 98 22.96 16.57 -7.55
N ASN A 99 22.03 16.87 -6.64
CA ASN A 99 22.18 17.98 -5.70
C ASN A 99 22.73 17.53 -4.31
N LYS A 100 23.16 16.26 -4.18
CA LYS A 100 23.76 15.69 -2.95
C LYS A 100 22.81 15.82 -1.73
N LEU A 101 21.50 15.67 -1.96
CA LEU A 101 20.45 15.84 -0.95
C LEU A 101 20.03 14.53 -0.27
N VAL A 102 20.54 13.39 -0.72
CA VAL A 102 20.21 12.08 -0.13
C VAL A 102 21.18 11.80 1.02
N PRO A 103 20.72 11.77 2.29
CA PRO A 103 21.59 11.47 3.42
C PRO A 103 22.26 10.09 3.26
N GLY A 104 23.59 10.04 3.40
CA GLY A 104 24.41 8.85 3.21
C GLY A 104 24.77 8.53 1.75
N LEU A 105 24.39 9.39 0.78
CA LEU A 105 24.78 9.31 -0.64
C LEU A 105 25.38 10.63 -1.14
N GLU A 106 25.93 11.46 -0.28
CA GLU A 106 26.48 12.77 -0.64
C GLU A 106 27.70 12.66 -1.58
N GLN A 107 28.44 11.54 -1.50
CA GLN A 107 29.61 11.25 -2.33
C GLN A 107 29.28 10.48 -3.61
N VAL A 108 28.02 10.17 -3.84
CA VAL A 108 27.56 9.39 -5.00
C VAL A 108 27.29 10.30 -6.20
N ASP A 109 27.90 10.02 -7.35
CA ASP A 109 27.66 10.73 -8.61
C ASP A 109 26.81 9.89 -9.56
N VAL A 110 25.84 10.50 -10.23
CA VAL A 110 25.03 9.83 -11.25
C VAL A 110 25.85 9.75 -12.55
N VAL A 111 26.13 8.53 -13.00
CA VAL A 111 26.88 8.24 -14.24
C VAL A 111 25.90 8.07 -15.40
N ASP A 112 24.87 7.24 -15.23
CA ASP A 112 23.88 6.95 -16.27
C ASP A 112 22.51 6.61 -15.65
N SER A 113 21.47 6.54 -16.46
CA SER A 113 20.11 6.21 -16.08
C SER A 113 19.52 5.12 -16.98
N GLU A 114 18.55 4.35 -16.46
CA GLU A 114 17.86 3.29 -17.20
C GLU A 114 18.83 2.21 -17.74
N VAL A 115 19.80 1.80 -16.93
CA VAL A 115 20.94 0.95 -17.33
C VAL A 115 20.52 -0.51 -17.41
N ILE A 116 20.70 -1.12 -18.56
CA ILE A 116 20.42 -2.53 -18.79
C ILE A 116 21.61 -3.39 -18.33
N HIS A 117 21.34 -4.32 -17.43
CA HIS A 117 22.29 -5.37 -17.05
C HIS A 117 21.62 -6.74 -17.18
N LYS A 118 22.10 -7.58 -18.08
CA LYS A 118 21.48 -8.90 -18.39
C LYS A 118 19.99 -8.77 -18.74
N ARG A 119 19.10 -9.26 -17.85
CA ARG A 119 17.64 -9.24 -18.03
C ARG A 119 16.94 -8.13 -17.25
N SER A 120 17.67 -7.38 -16.45
CA SER A 120 17.14 -6.28 -15.64
C SER A 120 17.58 -4.93 -16.15
N ARG A 121 16.73 -3.93 -15.91
CA ARG A 121 17.01 -2.54 -16.13
C ARG A 121 16.91 -1.84 -14.79
N PHE A 122 18.05 -1.33 -14.30
CA PHE A 122 18.16 -0.55 -13.08
C PHE A 122 17.99 0.93 -13.36
N ASP A 123 17.44 1.66 -12.40
CA ASP A 123 17.10 3.07 -12.59
C ASP A 123 18.32 3.96 -12.79
N PHE A 124 19.42 3.67 -12.08
CA PHE A 124 20.67 4.43 -12.20
C PHE A 124 21.93 3.53 -12.11
N LEU A 125 22.95 3.93 -12.85
CA LEU A 125 24.34 3.63 -12.57
C LEU A 125 24.94 4.86 -11.88
N VAL A 126 25.50 4.65 -10.71
CA VAL A 126 26.15 5.71 -9.93
C VAL A 126 27.60 5.34 -9.66
N SER A 127 28.42 6.33 -9.31
CA SER A 127 29.83 6.13 -8.92
C SER A 127 30.05 6.70 -7.52
N GLU A 128 30.66 5.94 -6.64
CA GLU A 128 31.12 6.37 -5.33
C GLU A 128 32.62 6.11 -5.24
N GLU A 129 33.44 7.16 -5.10
CA GLU A 129 34.91 7.07 -5.11
C GLU A 129 35.48 6.30 -6.31
N GLY A 130 34.86 6.43 -7.48
CA GLY A 130 35.24 5.73 -8.71
C GLY A 130 34.68 4.30 -8.84
N ILE A 131 34.04 3.76 -7.82
CA ILE A 131 33.42 2.42 -7.86
C ILE A 131 32.01 2.53 -8.47
N PRO A 132 31.71 1.80 -9.57
CA PRO A 132 30.38 1.81 -10.17
C PRO A 132 29.41 0.95 -9.37
N LEU A 133 28.24 1.51 -9.02
CA LEU A 133 27.17 0.87 -8.27
C LEU A 133 25.85 0.99 -9.03
N PHE A 134 25.01 -0.05 -8.98
CA PHE A 134 23.64 0.04 -9.43
C PHE A 134 22.75 0.60 -8.32
N LEU A 135 21.80 1.45 -8.70
CA LEU A 135 20.81 2.01 -7.81
C LEU A 135 19.42 1.79 -8.39
N GLU A 136 18.54 1.20 -7.59
CA GLU A 136 17.12 0.99 -7.88
C GLU A 136 16.28 1.92 -7.01
N VAL A 137 15.26 2.54 -7.59
CA VAL A 137 14.36 3.48 -6.90
C VAL A 137 12.99 2.86 -6.69
N LYS A 138 12.41 3.07 -5.53
CA LYS A 138 11.04 2.67 -5.20
C LYS A 138 10.24 3.86 -4.68
N SER A 139 9.07 4.11 -5.26
CA SER A 139 8.12 5.10 -4.75
C SER A 139 7.31 4.52 -3.61
N VAL A 140 7.20 5.24 -2.51
CA VAL A 140 6.45 4.83 -1.31
C VAL A 140 5.41 5.88 -1.01
N SER A 141 4.13 5.50 -1.07
CA SER A 141 2.99 6.37 -0.72
C SER A 141 2.20 5.84 0.50
N LEU A 142 2.33 4.54 0.81
CA LEU A 142 1.67 3.94 1.97
C LEU A 142 2.29 4.43 3.27
N SER A 143 1.51 5.10 4.11
CA SER A 143 1.98 5.60 5.40
C SER A 143 0.84 5.70 6.41
N GLY A 144 1.20 5.62 7.70
CA GLY A 144 0.32 5.77 8.85
C GLY A 144 1.12 5.79 10.15
N ASN A 145 0.64 6.46 11.16
CA ASN A 145 1.27 6.54 12.49
C ASN A 145 2.78 6.88 12.48
N GLY A 146 3.22 7.74 11.53
CA GLY A 146 4.63 8.11 11.37
C GLY A 146 5.51 7.03 10.74
N ILE A 147 4.93 5.98 10.18
CA ILE A 147 5.61 4.86 9.54
C ILE A 147 5.29 4.86 8.05
N ALA A 148 6.30 4.80 7.20
CA ALA A 148 6.14 4.51 5.78
C ALA A 148 6.36 3.02 5.52
N MET A 149 5.53 2.41 4.66
CA MET A 149 5.63 0.99 4.33
C MET A 149 5.69 0.74 2.82
N PHE A 150 6.42 -0.31 2.42
CA PHE A 150 6.48 -0.78 1.04
C PHE A 150 6.55 -2.32 0.99
N PRO A 151 5.86 -2.97 0.03
CA PRO A 151 5.01 -2.41 -1.03
C PRO A 151 3.53 -2.32 -0.65
N ASP A 152 2.77 -1.43 -1.27
CA ASP A 152 1.30 -1.32 -1.10
C ASP A 152 0.51 -2.37 -1.94
N ALA A 153 1.21 -3.20 -2.69
CA ALA A 153 0.65 -4.34 -3.43
C ALA A 153 1.75 -5.40 -3.61
N VAL A 154 1.37 -6.68 -3.73
CA VAL A 154 2.31 -7.77 -3.98
C VAL A 154 3.16 -7.47 -5.22
N THR A 155 4.49 -7.56 -5.10
CA THR A 155 5.45 -7.17 -6.14
C THR A 155 6.53 -8.23 -6.40
N GLU A 156 6.23 -9.21 -7.23
CA GLU A 156 7.22 -10.22 -7.65
C GLU A 156 8.40 -9.57 -8.39
N ARG A 157 8.14 -8.55 -9.22
CA ARG A 157 9.18 -7.80 -9.91
C ARG A 157 10.09 -7.07 -8.91
N GLY A 158 9.52 -6.43 -7.89
CA GLY A 158 10.30 -5.74 -6.84
C GLY A 158 11.22 -6.70 -6.10
N ARG A 159 10.71 -7.87 -5.73
CA ARG A 159 11.48 -8.94 -5.07
C ARG A 159 12.62 -9.45 -5.95
N ARG A 160 12.36 -9.68 -7.26
CA ARG A 160 13.39 -10.10 -8.21
C ARG A 160 14.50 -9.05 -8.34
N HIS A 161 14.15 -7.76 -8.54
CA HIS A 161 15.12 -6.67 -8.65
C HIS A 161 16.01 -6.57 -7.39
N LEU A 162 15.42 -6.76 -6.21
CA LEU A 162 16.16 -6.72 -4.95
C LEU A 162 17.20 -7.84 -4.86
N LYS A 163 16.85 -9.08 -5.24
CA LYS A 163 17.79 -10.22 -5.29
C LYS A 163 18.89 -10.01 -6.32
N GLU A 164 18.54 -9.58 -7.55
CA GLU A 164 19.50 -9.31 -8.61
C GLU A 164 20.49 -8.20 -8.20
N LEU A 165 20.02 -7.16 -7.51
CA LEU A 165 20.86 -6.09 -7.00
C LEU A 165 21.82 -6.60 -5.92
N ALA A 166 21.35 -7.47 -5.03
CA ALA A 166 22.16 -8.12 -4.00
C ALA A 166 23.21 -9.07 -4.61
N ASP A 167 22.84 -9.84 -5.65
CA ASP A 167 23.75 -10.75 -6.34
C ASP A 167 24.88 -10.03 -7.11
N LEU A 168 24.67 -8.76 -7.46
CA LEU A 168 25.67 -7.89 -8.08
C LEU A 168 26.54 -7.14 -7.06
N SER A 169 26.25 -7.29 -5.77
CA SER A 169 27.02 -6.70 -4.67
C SER A 169 28.18 -7.60 -4.22
N SER A 170 29.23 -6.99 -3.70
CA SER A 170 30.36 -7.63 -3.03
C SER A 170 30.75 -6.83 -1.78
N PRO A 171 31.66 -7.31 -0.91
CA PRO A 171 32.07 -6.55 0.27
C PRO A 171 32.54 -5.13 -0.05
N ASP A 172 33.23 -4.95 -1.18
CA ASP A 172 33.78 -3.66 -1.62
C ASP A 172 32.83 -2.89 -2.56
N LYS A 173 31.67 -3.47 -2.89
CA LYS A 173 30.73 -2.92 -3.86
C LYS A 173 29.29 -3.23 -3.44
N THR A 174 28.73 -2.39 -2.60
CA THR A 174 27.36 -2.55 -2.10
C THR A 174 26.36 -1.71 -2.90
N ASN A 175 25.54 -2.35 -3.73
CA ASN A 175 24.52 -1.68 -4.52
C ASN A 175 23.39 -1.09 -3.64
N ILE A 176 22.60 -0.18 -4.22
CA ILE A 176 21.73 0.71 -3.47
C ILE A 176 20.26 0.49 -3.85
N ILE A 177 19.38 0.41 -2.87
CA ILE A 177 17.94 0.57 -3.05
C ILE A 177 17.48 1.84 -2.34
N LEU A 178 16.94 2.78 -3.09
CA LEU A 178 16.46 4.08 -2.61
C LEU A 178 14.93 4.08 -2.56
N PHE A 179 14.37 4.13 -1.37
CA PHE A 179 12.94 4.32 -1.18
C PHE A 179 12.63 5.80 -1.05
N VAL A 180 11.87 6.35 -2.00
CA VAL A 180 11.42 7.75 -1.98
C VAL A 180 10.00 7.78 -1.42
N VAL A 181 9.89 8.15 -0.15
CA VAL A 181 8.62 8.28 0.58
C VAL A 181 7.96 9.60 0.20
N GLN A 182 6.79 9.52 -0.43
CA GLN A 182 6.05 10.65 -0.99
C GLN A 182 5.22 11.33 0.11
N GLY A 183 5.81 12.25 0.82
CA GLY A 183 5.17 13.00 1.89
C GLY A 183 6.06 13.14 3.12
N SER A 184 5.76 14.13 3.94
CA SER A 184 6.45 14.38 5.20
C SER A 184 5.67 13.78 6.38
N GLY A 185 6.33 13.67 7.54
CA GLY A 185 5.67 13.21 8.77
C GLY A 185 6.06 11.78 9.19
N ASN A 186 6.75 11.02 8.32
CA ASN A 186 7.26 9.73 8.67
C ASN A 186 8.69 9.82 9.23
N ASP A 187 8.99 9.04 10.25
CA ASP A 187 10.33 8.89 10.85
C ASP A 187 10.82 7.43 10.78
N LEU A 188 9.92 6.48 10.51
CA LEU A 188 10.23 5.08 10.35
C LEU A 188 9.87 4.59 8.94
N PHE A 189 10.66 3.61 8.48
CA PHE A 189 10.36 2.83 7.28
C PHE A 189 10.37 1.34 7.60
N MET A 190 9.36 0.61 7.10
CA MET A 190 9.29 -0.84 7.24
C MET A 190 8.84 -1.50 5.92
N PRO A 191 9.31 -2.73 5.61
CA PRO A 191 8.66 -3.53 4.58
C PRO A 191 7.23 -3.86 5.01
N ASP A 192 6.26 -3.77 4.09
CA ASP A 192 4.86 -4.13 4.38
C ASP A 192 4.68 -5.65 4.37
N TYR A 193 5.07 -6.27 5.47
CA TYR A 193 4.91 -7.71 5.68
C TYR A 193 3.43 -8.13 5.76
N HIS A 194 2.50 -7.19 5.95
CA HIS A 194 1.07 -7.47 5.89
C HIS A 194 0.61 -7.76 4.47
N THR A 195 1.10 -7.00 3.49
CA THR A 195 0.73 -7.09 2.08
C THR A 195 1.60 -8.07 1.31
N ASP A 196 2.94 -7.98 1.44
CA ASP A 196 3.89 -8.86 0.73
C ASP A 196 4.94 -9.43 1.70
N LEU A 197 4.59 -10.56 2.31
CA LEU A 197 5.47 -11.26 3.26
C LEU A 197 6.77 -11.70 2.61
N GLU A 198 6.72 -12.15 1.35
CA GLU A 198 7.90 -12.65 0.65
C GLU A 198 8.87 -11.54 0.26
N PHE A 199 8.37 -10.36 -0.14
CA PHE A 199 9.21 -9.19 -0.32
C PHE A 199 9.89 -8.81 1.01
N SER A 200 9.11 -8.83 2.10
CA SER A 200 9.60 -8.45 3.43
C SER A 200 10.65 -9.42 3.96
N ARG A 201 10.52 -10.72 3.70
CA ARG A 201 11.56 -11.72 3.99
C ARG A 201 12.83 -11.44 3.18
N THR A 202 12.66 -11.22 1.86
CA THR A 202 13.79 -10.98 0.97
C THR A 202 14.59 -9.73 1.38
N ILE A 203 13.94 -8.61 1.71
CA ILE A 203 14.68 -7.38 2.11
C ILE A 203 15.45 -7.58 3.43
N VAL A 204 14.91 -8.38 4.36
CA VAL A 204 15.61 -8.72 5.60
C VAL A 204 16.79 -9.67 5.35
N GLU A 205 16.62 -10.66 4.49
CA GLU A 205 17.69 -11.59 4.09
C GLU A 205 18.85 -10.85 3.41
N GLU A 206 18.54 -9.93 2.50
CA GLU A 206 19.53 -9.22 1.68
C GLU A 206 20.09 -7.93 2.31
N ARG A 207 19.62 -7.53 3.49
CA ARG A 207 19.98 -6.25 4.13
C ARG A 207 21.49 -6.06 4.37
N GLY A 208 22.22 -7.15 4.57
CA GLY A 208 23.67 -7.11 4.74
C GLY A 208 24.45 -6.99 3.43
N ARG A 209 23.80 -7.15 2.28
CA ARG A 209 24.38 -7.09 0.93
C ARG A 209 23.97 -5.84 0.16
N LEU A 210 23.04 -5.04 0.69
CA LEU A 210 22.48 -3.84 0.06
C LEU A 210 22.53 -2.64 0.99
N ARG A 211 22.72 -1.46 0.42
CA ARG A 211 22.46 -0.19 1.09
C ARG A 211 21.00 0.16 0.90
N ILE A 212 20.20 0.05 1.96
CA ILE A 212 18.78 0.31 1.95
C ILE A 212 18.54 1.70 2.54
N ILE A 213 18.11 2.65 1.70
CA ILE A 213 18.05 4.07 2.05
C ILE A 213 16.61 4.58 1.83
N PRO A 214 15.78 4.64 2.87
CA PRO A 214 14.47 5.27 2.81
C PRO A 214 14.58 6.76 3.12
N VAL A 215 14.10 7.62 2.21
CA VAL A 215 14.08 9.07 2.40
C VAL A 215 12.67 9.64 2.21
N GLY A 216 12.25 10.47 3.16
CA GLY A 216 11.02 11.24 3.06
C GLY A 216 11.26 12.55 2.31
N VAL A 217 10.40 12.82 1.33
CA VAL A 217 10.38 14.07 0.57
C VAL A 217 9.12 14.87 0.88
N LYS A 218 9.19 16.18 0.68
CA LYS A 218 8.07 17.10 0.95
C LYS A 218 7.82 17.96 -0.27
N TRP A 219 6.55 18.17 -0.60
CA TRP A 219 6.10 19.15 -1.58
C TRP A 219 5.75 20.46 -0.86
N ASP A 220 6.21 21.59 -1.39
CA ASP A 220 5.85 22.89 -0.86
C ASP A 220 4.48 23.38 -1.43
N ARG A 221 4.00 24.52 -0.94
CA ARG A 221 2.72 25.09 -1.36
C ARG A 221 2.66 25.47 -2.84
N SER A 222 3.81 25.64 -3.50
CA SER A 222 3.92 25.89 -4.93
C SER A 222 4.03 24.59 -5.74
N LEU A 223 3.73 23.44 -5.14
CA LEU A 223 3.81 22.09 -5.73
C LEU A 223 5.21 21.73 -6.22
N ARG A 224 6.26 22.31 -5.63
CA ARG A 224 7.66 22.00 -5.92
C ARG A 224 8.27 21.16 -4.83
N LEU A 225 9.17 20.25 -5.24
CA LEU A 225 9.92 19.44 -4.31
C LEU A 225 10.76 20.31 -3.36
N SER A 226 10.60 20.11 -2.05
CA SER A 226 11.46 20.77 -1.06
C SER A 226 12.87 20.16 -1.08
N ASN A 227 13.89 20.97 -0.77
CA ASN A 227 15.25 20.47 -0.56
C ASN A 227 15.43 19.80 0.81
N CYS A 228 14.41 19.86 1.66
CA CYS A 228 14.43 19.17 2.96
C CYS A 228 14.11 17.69 2.74
N VAL A 229 15.14 16.86 2.86
CA VAL A 229 15.06 15.40 2.73
C VAL A 229 15.39 14.78 4.08
N ARG A 230 14.55 13.88 4.55
CA ARG A 230 14.73 13.20 5.83
C ARG A 230 15.06 11.73 5.61
N LEU A 231 16.14 11.24 6.19
CA LEU A 231 16.41 9.80 6.27
C LEU A 231 15.46 9.19 7.31
N LEU A 232 14.79 8.09 6.96
CA LEU A 232 13.93 7.35 7.87
C LEU A 232 14.70 6.21 8.51
N THR A 233 14.38 5.93 9.77
CA THR A 233 14.99 4.81 10.50
C THR A 233 14.30 3.49 10.12
N ILE A 234 15.08 2.42 9.95
CA ILE A 234 14.56 1.06 9.74
C ILE A 234 14.77 0.27 11.03
N PRO A 235 13.70 -0.09 11.76
CA PRO A 235 13.79 -0.80 13.04
C PRO A 235 13.93 -2.31 12.81
N TRP A 236 15.11 -2.78 12.39
CA TRP A 236 15.33 -4.16 11.96
C TRP A 236 14.97 -5.22 12.99
N ASP A 237 15.25 -4.99 14.27
CA ASP A 237 14.97 -5.97 15.33
C ASP A 237 13.45 -6.14 15.52
N PHE A 238 12.72 -5.05 15.48
CA PHE A 238 11.25 -5.07 15.51
C PHE A 238 10.68 -5.82 14.30
N ILE A 239 11.18 -5.49 13.08
CA ILE A 239 10.76 -6.12 11.83
C ILE A 239 10.99 -7.64 11.88
N ASN A 240 12.18 -8.10 12.34
CA ASN A 240 12.50 -9.53 12.46
C ASN A 240 11.50 -10.29 13.35
N GLY A 241 11.03 -9.66 14.43
CA GLY A 241 10.02 -10.23 15.32
C GLY A 241 8.63 -10.34 14.70
N ARG A 242 8.34 -9.54 13.65
CA ARG A 242 7.03 -9.42 13.02
C ARG A 242 6.85 -10.17 11.70
N ILE A 243 7.91 -10.48 10.99
CA ILE A 243 7.86 -11.20 9.68
C ILE A 243 7.53 -12.68 9.90
N ARG A 244 6.27 -12.94 10.25
CA ARG A 244 5.72 -14.29 10.46
C ARG A 244 4.40 -14.43 9.70
N ASP A 245 4.12 -15.64 9.23
CA ASP A 245 2.83 -15.93 8.57
C ASP A 245 1.75 -16.31 9.60
N THR A 246 1.62 -15.46 10.61
CA THR A 246 0.64 -15.61 11.71
C THR A 246 -0.10 -14.29 11.91
N GLY A 247 -1.29 -14.33 12.54
CA GLY A 247 -2.05 -13.14 12.89
C GLY A 247 -3.55 -13.28 12.65
N ALA A 248 -4.21 -12.14 12.44
CA ALA A 248 -5.61 -12.06 12.11
C ALA A 248 -5.83 -11.50 10.69
N TYR A 249 -7.05 -11.60 10.20
CA TYR A 249 -7.45 -11.07 8.90
C TYR A 249 -8.89 -10.57 8.92
N LEU A 250 -9.15 -9.64 8.02
CA LEU A 250 -10.48 -9.21 7.65
C LEU A 250 -10.78 -9.76 6.25
N LEU A 251 -11.95 -10.39 6.08
CA LEU A 251 -12.44 -10.86 4.79
C LEU A 251 -13.71 -10.12 4.44
N SER A 252 -13.64 -9.23 3.47
CA SER A 252 -14.80 -8.48 2.95
C SER A 252 -15.43 -9.24 1.79
N LEU A 253 -16.72 -9.54 1.93
CA LEU A 253 -17.54 -10.25 0.93
C LEU A 253 -18.68 -9.34 0.47
N ARG A 254 -18.80 -9.05 -0.83
CA ARG A 254 -19.94 -8.34 -1.37
C ARG A 254 -21.03 -9.33 -1.77
N ILE A 255 -22.21 -9.19 -1.17
CA ILE A 255 -23.42 -9.94 -1.52
C ILE A 255 -24.30 -9.02 -2.40
N PRO A 256 -24.45 -9.30 -3.70
CA PRO A 256 -25.10 -8.36 -4.63
C PRO A 256 -26.63 -8.32 -4.54
N LYS A 257 -27.25 -9.36 -4.01
CA LYS A 257 -28.72 -9.49 -3.88
C LYS A 257 -29.07 -10.27 -2.62
N GLN A 258 -30.31 -10.11 -2.16
CA GLN A 258 -30.81 -10.87 -1.02
C GLN A 258 -30.68 -12.39 -1.23
N GLN A 259 -30.25 -13.10 -0.19
CA GLN A 259 -30.03 -14.54 -0.17
C GLN A 259 -30.56 -15.16 1.12
N HIS A 260 -31.00 -16.41 1.03
CA HIS A 260 -31.19 -17.28 2.19
C HIS A 260 -30.16 -18.40 2.10
N VAL A 261 -29.35 -18.55 3.14
CA VAL A 261 -28.18 -19.43 3.11
C VAL A 261 -28.20 -20.34 4.33
N ASP A 262 -28.11 -21.63 4.13
CA ASP A 262 -27.98 -22.60 5.23
C ASP A 262 -26.51 -22.62 5.69
N VAL A 263 -26.24 -22.15 6.90
CA VAL A 263 -24.91 -21.98 7.47
C VAL A 263 -24.67 -22.98 8.59
N GLY A 264 -24.46 -24.23 8.25
CA GLY A 264 -24.13 -25.29 9.20
C GLY A 264 -25.06 -25.31 10.43
N SER A 265 -24.47 -25.23 11.63
CA SER A 265 -25.22 -25.23 12.91
C SER A 265 -26.05 -23.96 13.17
N LEU A 266 -25.85 -22.89 12.41
CA LEU A 266 -26.63 -21.65 12.54
C LEU A 266 -27.98 -21.71 11.82
N GLY A 267 -28.23 -22.79 11.02
CA GLY A 267 -29.43 -22.91 10.21
C GLY A 267 -29.49 -21.89 9.06
N THR A 268 -30.71 -21.61 8.60
CA THR A 268 -30.96 -20.68 7.49
C THR A 268 -30.86 -19.24 7.96
N VAL A 269 -29.89 -18.49 7.40
CA VAL A 269 -29.69 -17.06 7.64
C VAL A 269 -30.10 -16.24 6.44
N SER A 270 -30.65 -15.05 6.67
CA SER A 270 -31.00 -14.10 5.61
C SER A 270 -29.91 -13.06 5.42
N LEU A 271 -29.36 -12.98 4.22
CA LEU A 271 -28.34 -11.99 3.83
C LEU A 271 -29.00 -10.91 2.98
N ARG A 272 -28.88 -9.66 3.39
CA ARG A 272 -29.29 -8.48 2.59
C ARG A 272 -28.17 -8.06 1.63
N PRO A 273 -28.46 -7.33 0.54
CA PRO A 273 -27.41 -6.79 -0.33
C PRO A 273 -26.47 -5.87 0.44
N GLY A 274 -25.14 -5.95 0.16
CA GLY A 274 -24.13 -5.14 0.83
C GLY A 274 -22.83 -5.90 1.06
N TYR A 275 -22.05 -5.43 2.02
CA TYR A 275 -20.73 -5.98 2.36
C TYR A 275 -20.79 -6.64 3.73
N TYR A 276 -20.24 -7.84 3.80
CA TYR A 276 -20.06 -8.60 5.03
C TYR A 276 -18.57 -8.70 5.33
N LEU A 277 -18.18 -8.19 6.48
CA LEU A 277 -16.80 -8.21 6.95
C LEU A 277 -16.65 -9.29 8.03
N TYR A 278 -15.90 -10.34 7.70
CA TYR A 278 -15.61 -11.43 8.63
C TYR A 278 -14.22 -11.24 9.24
N VAL A 279 -14.13 -11.38 10.55
CA VAL A 279 -12.87 -11.36 11.31
C VAL A 279 -12.47 -12.80 11.63
N GLY A 280 -11.22 -13.15 11.35
CA GLY A 280 -10.68 -14.46 11.65
C GLY A 280 -9.19 -14.41 11.96
N SER A 281 -8.65 -15.52 12.46
CA SER A 281 -7.23 -15.67 12.77
C SER A 281 -6.58 -16.83 12.02
N GLY A 282 -5.27 -16.80 11.92
CA GLY A 282 -4.45 -17.81 11.26
C GLY A 282 -3.09 -17.93 11.91
N MET A 283 -3.05 -18.44 13.15
CA MET A 283 -1.79 -18.57 13.91
C MET A 283 -0.87 -19.68 13.39
N ASN A 284 -1.40 -20.62 12.59
CA ASN A 284 -0.66 -21.73 12.00
C ASN A 284 -0.57 -21.63 10.45
N GLY A 285 -0.45 -20.40 9.91
CA GLY A 285 -0.38 -20.17 8.46
C GLY A 285 -1.51 -19.27 7.96
N LEU A 286 -1.36 -17.97 8.20
CA LEU A 286 -2.34 -16.94 7.83
C LEU A 286 -2.59 -16.88 6.33
N SER A 287 -1.52 -16.93 5.51
CA SER A 287 -1.61 -16.88 4.05
C SER A 287 -2.40 -18.07 3.48
N GLY A 288 -2.15 -19.27 3.99
CA GLY A 288 -2.88 -20.48 3.60
C GLY A 288 -4.36 -20.39 3.95
N ARG A 289 -4.70 -19.87 5.15
CA ARG A 289 -6.10 -19.69 5.58
C ARG A 289 -6.83 -18.66 4.72
N ILE A 290 -6.22 -17.50 4.47
CA ILE A 290 -6.79 -16.47 3.59
C ILE A 290 -6.98 -17.02 2.18
N SER A 291 -5.95 -17.65 1.60
CA SER A 291 -6.03 -18.27 0.27
C SER A 291 -7.19 -19.25 0.18
N ARG A 292 -7.36 -20.12 1.18
CA ARG A 292 -8.48 -21.07 1.24
C ARG A 292 -9.84 -20.35 1.23
N HIS A 293 -10.00 -19.25 1.97
CA HIS A 293 -11.26 -18.50 1.98
C HIS A 293 -11.54 -17.77 0.67
N MET A 294 -10.51 -17.35 -0.06
CA MET A 294 -10.66 -16.74 -1.37
C MET A 294 -11.17 -17.71 -2.43
N HIS A 295 -10.84 -19.00 -2.34
CA HIS A 295 -11.29 -20.01 -3.30
C HIS A 295 -12.80 -20.27 -3.18
N LEU A 296 -13.47 -20.39 -4.36
CA LEU A 296 -14.90 -20.70 -4.42
C LEU A 296 -15.15 -22.21 -4.27
N ARG A 297 -14.35 -23.03 -4.98
CA ARG A 297 -14.50 -24.50 -4.96
C ARG A 297 -13.67 -25.08 -3.83
N LYS A 298 -14.34 -25.48 -2.72
CA LYS A 298 -13.74 -26.11 -1.55
C LYS A 298 -14.80 -26.83 -0.73
N ASN A 299 -14.38 -27.72 0.17
CA ASN A 299 -15.26 -28.27 1.19
C ASN A 299 -15.65 -27.18 2.18
N LEU A 300 -16.95 -26.98 2.39
CA LEU A 300 -17.46 -26.00 3.35
C LEU A 300 -17.20 -26.49 4.76
N HIS A 301 -16.52 -25.68 5.57
CA HIS A 301 -16.15 -26.04 6.94
C HIS A 301 -16.43 -24.86 7.89
N TRP A 302 -16.03 -23.66 7.50
CA TRP A 302 -16.21 -22.44 8.29
C TRP A 302 -17.49 -21.74 7.88
N HIS A 303 -18.17 -21.06 8.81
CA HIS A 303 -19.39 -20.30 8.50
C HIS A 303 -19.21 -19.36 7.31
N VAL A 304 -18.07 -18.68 7.21
CA VAL A 304 -17.74 -17.79 6.09
C VAL A 304 -17.64 -18.49 4.72
N ASP A 305 -17.37 -19.80 4.70
CA ASP A 305 -17.31 -20.56 3.45
C ASP A 305 -18.69 -20.64 2.77
N PHE A 306 -19.77 -20.68 3.56
CA PHE A 306 -21.16 -20.67 3.05
C PHE A 306 -21.50 -19.32 2.39
N LEU A 307 -21.14 -18.21 3.04
CA LEU A 307 -21.35 -16.86 2.47
C LEU A 307 -20.52 -16.64 1.21
N ARG A 308 -19.31 -17.21 1.15
CA ARG A 308 -18.40 -17.09 0.00
C ARG A 308 -19.03 -17.54 -1.30
N GLN A 309 -19.95 -18.51 -1.27
CA GLN A 309 -20.63 -19.03 -2.46
C GLN A 309 -21.52 -17.98 -3.16
N PHE A 310 -21.97 -16.98 -2.44
CA PHE A 310 -22.89 -15.95 -2.92
C PHE A 310 -22.21 -14.58 -3.13
N ALA A 311 -20.94 -14.46 -2.75
CA ALA A 311 -20.17 -13.24 -2.91
C ALA A 311 -19.61 -13.11 -4.33
N ASP A 312 -19.87 -11.99 -4.99
CA ASP A 312 -19.31 -11.66 -6.31
C ASP A 312 -17.94 -10.95 -6.22
N LYS A 313 -17.65 -10.30 -5.10
CA LYS A 313 -16.35 -9.69 -4.80
C LYS A 313 -15.89 -10.13 -3.42
N VAL A 314 -14.64 -10.55 -3.33
CA VAL A 314 -14.01 -10.90 -2.05
C VAL A 314 -12.63 -10.24 -1.96
N THR A 315 -12.36 -9.59 -0.82
CA THR A 315 -11.07 -8.93 -0.56
C THR A 315 -10.61 -9.31 0.83
N ALA A 316 -9.32 -9.64 0.97
CA ALA A 316 -8.72 -9.97 2.25
C ALA A 316 -7.70 -8.92 2.68
N TYR A 317 -7.68 -8.65 3.99
CA TYR A 317 -6.73 -7.74 4.64
C TYR A 317 -6.02 -8.52 5.75
N ALA A 318 -4.79 -8.91 5.49
CA ALA A 318 -3.97 -9.59 6.50
C ALA A 318 -3.43 -8.59 7.53
N ILE A 319 -3.43 -8.97 8.77
CA ILE A 319 -2.78 -8.24 9.88
C ILE A 319 -1.82 -9.23 10.53
N ARG A 320 -0.57 -9.22 10.07
CA ARG A 320 0.45 -10.15 10.56
C ARG A 320 1.02 -9.70 11.88
N THR A 321 0.99 -10.60 12.83
CA THR A 321 1.51 -10.40 14.18
C THR A 321 1.69 -11.77 14.86
N PRO A 322 2.66 -11.92 15.79
CA PRO A 322 2.75 -13.11 16.63
C PRO A 322 1.68 -13.16 17.74
N GLN A 323 0.94 -12.08 17.94
CA GLN A 323 -0.06 -11.95 19.00
C GLN A 323 -1.44 -12.42 18.56
N HIS A 324 -2.24 -12.93 19.50
CA HIS A 324 -3.65 -13.24 19.30
C HIS A 324 -4.48 -11.95 19.40
N ILE A 325 -4.85 -11.38 18.28
CA ILE A 325 -5.57 -10.10 18.20
C ILE A 325 -6.99 -10.22 17.61
N GLU A 326 -7.47 -11.44 17.38
CA GLU A 326 -8.76 -11.67 16.70
C GLU A 326 -9.92 -11.00 17.42
N SER A 327 -10.01 -11.18 18.76
CA SER A 327 -11.06 -10.58 19.57
C SER A 327 -10.98 -9.05 19.59
N ASP A 328 -9.78 -8.49 19.78
CA ASP A 328 -9.58 -7.03 19.78
C ASP A 328 -9.94 -6.41 18.42
N LEU A 329 -9.60 -7.12 17.34
CA LEU A 329 -9.95 -6.72 15.98
C LEU A 329 -11.47 -6.78 15.77
N ALA A 330 -12.14 -7.86 16.21
CA ALA A 330 -13.58 -8.01 16.10
C ALA A 330 -14.34 -6.93 16.90
N ILE A 331 -13.91 -6.65 18.14
CA ILE A 331 -14.45 -5.55 18.96
C ILE A 331 -14.29 -4.22 18.22
N SER A 332 -13.10 -3.97 17.66
CA SER A 332 -12.81 -2.71 16.95
C SER A 332 -13.64 -2.57 15.67
N VAL A 333 -13.91 -3.66 14.95
CA VAL A 333 -14.81 -3.68 13.79
C VAL A 333 -16.26 -3.43 14.22
N GLY A 334 -16.71 -4.03 15.34
CA GLY A 334 -18.05 -3.83 15.89
C GLY A 334 -18.34 -2.39 16.32
N ASN A 335 -17.30 -1.58 16.60
CA ASN A 335 -17.45 -0.16 16.91
C ASN A 335 -17.74 0.73 15.66
N ILE A 336 -17.52 0.20 14.47
CA ILE A 336 -17.68 0.96 13.21
C ILE A 336 -18.67 0.32 12.23
N LEU A 337 -18.99 -0.97 12.38
CA LEU A 337 -19.92 -1.72 11.54
C LEU A 337 -20.95 -2.45 12.38
N GLU A 338 -22.10 -2.75 11.78
CA GLU A 338 -23.21 -3.44 12.42
C GLU A 338 -22.88 -4.93 12.65
N PRO A 339 -22.86 -5.46 13.89
CA PRO A 339 -22.73 -6.89 14.13
C PRO A 339 -23.98 -7.62 13.62
N VAL A 340 -23.79 -8.75 12.96
CA VAL A 340 -24.88 -9.52 12.37
C VAL A 340 -24.68 -11.02 12.59
N ILE A 341 -25.77 -11.77 12.60
CA ILE A 341 -25.81 -13.23 12.73
C ILE A 341 -25.07 -13.71 13.99
N PRO A 342 -25.74 -13.72 15.14
CA PRO A 342 -25.18 -14.24 16.39
C PRO A 342 -24.61 -15.65 16.24
N GLY A 343 -23.49 -15.93 16.90
CA GLY A 343 -22.77 -17.20 16.81
C GLY A 343 -21.89 -17.37 15.57
N PHE A 344 -21.90 -16.44 14.62
CA PHE A 344 -21.12 -16.57 13.39
C PHE A 344 -19.62 -16.40 13.64
N GLY A 345 -18.85 -17.49 13.50
CA GLY A 345 -17.41 -17.51 13.74
C GLY A 345 -17.00 -17.30 15.20
N ALA A 346 -17.92 -17.36 16.15
CA ALA A 346 -17.71 -17.07 17.56
C ALA A 346 -17.86 -18.31 18.46
N SER A 347 -17.74 -19.51 17.92
CA SER A 347 -17.94 -20.77 18.68
C SER A 347 -16.94 -20.97 19.82
N ASP A 348 -15.79 -20.33 19.75
CA ASP A 348 -14.68 -20.37 20.72
C ASP A 348 -14.35 -18.96 21.28
N SER A 349 -15.25 -18.00 21.13
CA SER A 349 -15.09 -16.60 21.52
C SER A 349 -16.21 -16.17 22.48
N ALA A 350 -15.91 -15.23 23.37
CA ALA A 350 -16.93 -14.57 24.22
C ALA A 350 -17.73 -13.50 23.48
N LEU A 351 -17.40 -13.21 22.21
CA LEU A 351 -18.10 -12.23 21.41
C LEU A 351 -19.37 -12.83 20.79
N GLU A 352 -20.37 -11.99 20.58
CA GLU A 352 -21.64 -12.40 19.98
C GLU A 352 -21.47 -12.89 18.54
N THR A 353 -20.60 -12.26 17.77
CA THR A 353 -20.33 -12.60 16.36
C THR A 353 -18.97 -12.09 15.90
N HIS A 354 -18.41 -12.72 14.87
CA HIS A 354 -17.25 -12.23 14.13
C HIS A 354 -17.63 -11.77 12.71
N LEU A 355 -18.93 -11.57 12.44
CA LEU A 355 -19.45 -11.08 11.17
C LEU A 355 -20.14 -9.74 11.33
N PHE A 356 -19.75 -8.78 10.47
CA PHE A 356 -20.24 -7.40 10.51
C PHE A 356 -20.75 -6.99 9.14
N TYR A 357 -21.74 -6.12 9.11
CA TYR A 357 -22.38 -5.65 7.87
C TYR A 357 -22.14 -4.17 7.63
N SER A 358 -22.01 -3.83 6.33
CA SER A 358 -22.05 -2.48 5.81
C SER A 358 -22.83 -2.42 4.50
N GLN A 359 -23.60 -1.38 4.31
CA GLN A 359 -24.30 -1.16 3.05
C GLN A 359 -23.35 -0.80 1.91
N THR A 360 -22.26 -0.07 2.22
CA THR A 360 -21.22 0.37 1.29
C THR A 360 -19.92 -0.37 1.54
N ASP A 361 -18.98 -0.32 0.60
CA ASP A 361 -17.64 -0.92 0.77
C ASP A 361 -16.93 -0.26 1.97
N PRO A 362 -16.68 -0.97 3.08
CA PRO A 362 -16.04 -0.37 4.24
C PRO A 362 -14.62 0.14 3.93
N TYR A 363 -13.95 -0.42 2.92
CA TYR A 363 -12.60 -0.03 2.53
C TYR A 363 -12.47 1.44 2.13
N ILE A 364 -13.51 2.04 1.57
CA ILE A 364 -13.51 3.46 1.15
C ILE A 364 -13.94 4.41 2.27
N SER A 365 -14.03 3.94 3.52
CA SER A 365 -14.44 4.76 4.66
C SER A 365 -13.26 5.13 5.56
N LYS A 366 -13.21 6.37 6.04
CA LYS A 366 -12.18 6.84 6.96
C LYS A 366 -12.11 6.01 8.26
N PRO A 367 -13.25 5.62 8.91
CA PRO A 367 -13.20 4.77 10.10
C PRO A 367 -12.53 3.43 9.87
N PHE A 368 -12.75 2.79 8.72
CA PHE A 368 -12.11 1.53 8.38
C PHE A 368 -10.61 1.69 8.14
N GLN A 369 -10.18 2.76 7.44
CA GLN A 369 -8.77 3.01 7.21
C GLN A 369 -8.02 3.30 8.52
N LEU A 370 -8.62 4.06 9.45
CA LEU A 370 -8.07 4.28 10.78
C LEU A 370 -7.97 2.99 11.60
N LEU A 371 -8.94 2.07 11.45
CA LEU A 371 -8.87 0.74 12.04
C LEU A 371 -7.68 -0.05 11.48
N ILE A 372 -7.52 -0.10 10.15
CA ILE A 372 -6.37 -0.76 9.52
C ILE A 372 -5.05 -0.15 9.99
N GLU A 373 -4.96 1.17 10.03
CA GLU A 373 -3.78 1.89 10.52
C GLU A 373 -3.43 1.45 11.95
N ARG A 374 -4.39 1.45 12.87
CA ARG A 374 -4.19 1.05 14.26
C ARG A 374 -3.57 -0.34 14.41
N PHE A 375 -3.95 -1.30 13.58
CA PHE A 375 -3.49 -2.70 13.69
C PHE A 375 -2.26 -3.03 12.84
N ARG A 376 -1.98 -2.25 11.80
CA ARG A 376 -0.85 -2.51 10.88
C ARG A 376 0.35 -1.60 11.12
N PHE A 377 0.14 -0.35 11.49
CA PHE A 377 1.21 0.64 11.68
C PHE A 377 1.60 0.74 13.16
N ILE A 378 2.12 -0.36 13.69
CA ILE A 378 2.55 -0.46 15.09
C ILE A 378 4.01 -0.05 15.19
N ARG A 379 4.30 0.94 16.05
CA ARG A 379 5.66 1.41 16.33
C ARG A 379 6.43 0.42 17.22
N PRO A 380 7.78 0.37 17.07
CA PRO A 380 8.68 -0.40 17.97
C PRO A 380 8.54 -0.01 19.43
#